data_c688e997610ed42f1b9dbfb5358a2ad1
#
_entry.id   c688e997610ed42f1b9dbfb5358a2ad1
#
_cell.length_a   1.000
_cell.length_b   1.000
_cell.length_c   1.000
_cell.angle_alpha   90.00
_cell.angle_beta   90.00
_cell.angle_gamma   90.00
#
_symmetry.space_group_name_H-M   'P 1'
#
loop_
_entity.id
_entity.type
_entity.pdbx_description
1 polymer ?
#
loop_
_entity_poly.entity_id
_entity_poly.type
_entity_poly.pdbx_seq_one_letter_code
_entity_poly.pdbx_strand_id
1 'polypeptide(L)'
;MVRRVFIDTAWKSKKHTCYDPDRDIFFEVDSLTELKDYDEVYLDSSLFPNMWQQLRELISNGRRIYYFTRPWKWDEMRRERFRDELKARIGKVSKDDRGDAYILWKACELSLIKNNTHRYFKPLTIIDVELKPLLMKEQMLYKNLQRVRNTSIIGIDVGSNVRILEEMVEDARREIVDKAIKIIPRFIDIANSLGLDRSDVNGLAGLAGLLVYDKFTSYRKSINYLGLFKAKGRDGRGNKKYSRKVQRYLIMLANTILCKNGEARIPRYRDLREVLKKIVDLRKSMGLAGDGLGYKP
;
A
#
# COMPACT_ATOMS: atom_id res chain seq x y z
N MET A 1 22.37 19.43 7.07
CA MET A 1 22.60 17.96 6.96
C MET A 1 21.26 17.29 7.20
N VAL A 2 20.85 16.32 6.38
CA VAL A 2 19.56 15.61 6.56
C VAL A 2 19.75 14.55 7.66
N ARG A 3 19.04 14.71 8.78
CA ARG A 3 19.08 13.74 9.89
C ARG A 3 18.20 12.54 9.59
N ARG A 4 18.75 11.34 9.71
CA ARG A 4 18.07 10.07 9.39
C ARG A 4 17.99 9.16 10.60
N VAL A 5 16.89 8.42 10.70
CA VAL A 5 16.73 7.36 11.71
C VAL A 5 16.17 6.10 11.05
N PHE A 6 16.64 4.94 11.49
CA PHE A 6 16.27 3.61 11.00
C PHE A 6 15.63 2.81 12.13
N ILE A 7 14.46 2.21 11.86
CA ILE A 7 13.58 1.72 12.91
C ILE A 7 13.13 0.30 12.61
N ASP A 8 13.40 -0.59 13.54
CA ASP A 8 12.67 -1.85 13.67
C ASP A 8 11.39 -1.59 14.46
N THR A 9 10.25 -1.75 13.77
CA THR A 9 8.97 -1.38 14.33
C THR A 9 8.38 -2.49 15.19
N ALA A 10 7.98 -2.16 16.40
CA ALA A 10 7.41 -3.11 17.35
C ALA A 10 5.87 -3.16 17.25
N TRP A 11 5.32 -4.35 17.52
CA TRP A 11 3.89 -4.58 17.62
C TRP A 11 3.39 -4.34 19.05
N LYS A 12 2.27 -3.66 19.20
CA LYS A 12 1.56 -3.38 20.47
C LYS A 12 2.40 -2.55 21.46
N SER A 13 2.61 -3.08 22.68
CA SER A 13 3.19 -2.39 23.82
C SER A 13 4.72 -2.46 23.90
N LYS A 14 5.39 -2.94 22.87
CA LYS A 14 6.84 -2.96 22.81
C LYS A 14 7.37 -1.63 22.27
N LYS A 15 8.53 -1.21 22.76
CA LYS A 15 9.24 -0.05 22.23
C LYS A 15 9.77 -0.31 20.82
N HIS A 16 9.80 0.72 20.01
CA HIS A 16 10.47 0.69 18.71
C HIS A 16 11.97 0.84 18.90
N THR A 17 12.76 -0.01 18.25
CA THR A 17 14.22 0.09 18.32
C THR A 17 14.74 0.92 17.15
N CYS A 18 15.48 1.96 17.45
CA CYS A 18 16.00 2.95 16.53
C CYS A 18 17.52 2.88 16.42
N TYR A 19 18.05 3.21 15.24
CA TYR A 19 19.45 3.44 14.98
C TYR A 19 19.65 4.81 14.34
N ASP A 20 20.46 5.66 14.96
CA ASP A 20 20.91 6.96 14.44
C ASP A 20 22.35 6.80 13.92
N PRO A 21 22.59 6.78 12.61
CA PRO A 21 23.92 6.57 12.06
C PRO A 21 24.84 7.80 12.22
N ASP A 22 24.29 9.01 12.34
CA ASP A 22 25.08 10.23 12.50
C ASP A 22 25.76 10.29 13.89
N ARG A 23 25.09 9.71 14.90
CA ARG A 23 25.59 9.60 16.27
C ARG A 23 26.16 8.23 16.60
N ASP A 24 25.92 7.26 15.76
CA ASP A 24 26.28 5.85 15.95
C ASP A 24 25.69 5.22 17.21
N ILE A 25 24.43 5.51 17.50
CA ILE A 25 23.73 5.02 18.70
C ILE A 25 22.47 4.25 18.38
N PHE A 26 22.18 3.26 19.24
CA PHE A 26 20.88 2.61 19.33
C PHE A 26 20.11 3.23 20.50
N PHE A 27 18.82 3.46 20.29
CA PHE A 27 17.91 3.93 21.33
C PHE A 27 16.50 3.38 21.09
N GLU A 28 15.65 3.51 22.07
CA GLU A 28 14.27 3.04 22.01
C GLU A 28 13.30 4.20 22.18
N VAL A 29 12.16 4.12 21.49
CA VAL A 29 11.05 5.07 21.63
C VAL A 29 9.75 4.31 21.86
N ASP A 30 8.87 4.88 22.66
CA ASP A 30 7.53 4.35 22.88
C ASP A 30 6.58 4.76 21.76
N SER A 31 6.84 5.91 21.13
CA SER A 31 6.05 6.46 20.05
C SER A 31 6.93 6.99 18.92
N LEU A 32 6.52 6.76 17.67
CA LEU A 32 7.18 7.35 16.50
C LEU A 32 7.15 8.88 16.50
N THR A 33 6.20 9.51 17.20
CA THR A 33 6.10 10.97 17.31
C THR A 33 7.27 11.60 18.05
N GLU A 34 8.02 10.81 18.84
CA GLU A 34 9.28 11.24 19.48
C GLU A 34 10.38 11.53 18.47
N LEU A 35 10.25 11.04 17.24
CA LEU A 35 11.23 11.18 16.16
C LEU A 35 11.04 12.46 15.33
N LYS A 36 10.30 13.43 15.83
CA LYS A 36 10.01 14.70 15.15
C LYS A 36 11.24 15.54 14.76
N ASP A 37 12.40 15.28 15.38
CA ASP A 37 13.65 15.98 15.11
C ASP A 37 14.45 15.38 13.93
N TYR A 38 14.00 14.26 13.37
CA TYR A 38 14.59 13.63 12.20
C TYR A 38 13.86 14.06 10.93
N ASP A 39 14.61 14.33 9.86
CA ASP A 39 14.05 14.73 8.57
C ASP A 39 13.51 13.55 7.79
N GLU A 40 14.17 12.38 7.92
CA GLU A 40 13.84 11.14 7.25
C GLU A 40 13.76 9.97 8.25
N VAL A 41 12.67 9.23 8.17
CA VAL A 41 12.38 8.08 9.02
C VAL A 41 12.23 6.83 8.14
N TYR A 42 13.05 5.82 8.38
CA TYR A 42 13.08 4.58 7.62
C TYR A 42 12.55 3.42 8.47
N LEU A 43 11.46 2.80 8.03
CA LEU A 43 10.76 1.73 8.74
C LEU A 43 11.00 0.37 8.07
N ASP A 44 11.13 -0.69 8.85
CA ASP A 44 11.10 -2.06 8.36
C ASP A 44 9.71 -2.46 7.88
N SER A 45 8.68 -1.98 8.56
CA SER A 45 7.27 -2.20 8.25
C SER A 45 6.45 -0.93 8.49
N SER A 46 5.43 -0.71 7.68
CA SER A 46 4.52 0.44 7.81
C SER A 46 3.10 0.05 8.18
N LEU A 47 2.86 -1.21 8.56
CA LEU A 47 1.53 -1.78 8.43
C LEU A 47 0.83 -2.10 9.76
N PHE A 48 1.40 -1.72 10.87
CA PHE A 48 0.74 -1.90 12.16
C PHE A 48 -0.31 -0.80 12.41
N PRO A 49 -1.58 -1.16 12.64
CA PRO A 49 -2.66 -0.19 12.80
C PRO A 49 -2.42 0.88 13.87
N ASN A 50 -1.75 0.52 14.97
CA ASN A 50 -1.40 1.44 16.05
C ASN A 50 -0.41 2.53 15.68
N MET A 51 0.32 2.36 14.56
CA MET A 51 1.31 3.34 14.09
C MET A 51 0.71 4.39 13.14
N TRP A 52 -0.45 4.15 12.55
CA TRP A 52 -0.96 5.01 11.47
C TRP A 52 -1.23 6.45 11.93
N GLN A 53 -1.74 6.65 13.12
CA GLN A 53 -1.95 8.00 13.67
C GLN A 53 -0.61 8.72 13.88
N GLN A 54 0.40 8.03 14.42
CA GLN A 54 1.73 8.56 14.63
C GLN A 54 2.43 8.89 13.31
N LEU A 55 2.33 8.01 12.31
CA LEU A 55 2.87 8.23 10.97
C LEU A 55 2.19 9.41 10.27
N ARG A 56 0.87 9.55 10.44
CA ARG A 56 0.12 10.70 9.94
C ARG A 56 0.64 12.00 10.53
N GLU A 57 0.85 12.04 11.84
CA GLU A 57 1.37 13.22 12.53
C GLU A 57 2.76 13.62 12.03
N LEU A 58 3.68 12.65 11.92
CA LEU A 58 5.02 12.91 11.38
C LEU A 58 4.96 13.45 9.94
N ILE A 59 4.15 12.85 9.07
CA ILE A 59 4.00 13.32 7.68
C ILE A 59 3.42 14.73 7.64
N SER A 60 2.40 15.01 8.47
CA SER A 60 1.77 16.35 8.57
C SER A 60 2.75 17.42 9.06
N ASN A 61 3.74 17.02 9.85
CA ASN A 61 4.83 17.87 10.33
C ASN A 61 6.02 17.95 9.34
N GLY A 62 5.82 17.50 8.09
CA GLY A 62 6.78 17.61 7.00
C GLY A 62 7.90 16.57 7.04
N ARG A 63 7.79 15.51 7.84
CA ARG A 63 8.79 14.45 7.88
C ARG A 63 8.64 13.50 6.70
N ARG A 64 9.75 13.08 6.11
CA ARG A 64 9.77 12.11 5.01
C ARG A 64 9.87 10.71 5.60
N ILE A 65 8.88 9.88 5.35
CA ILE A 65 8.82 8.51 5.88
C ILE A 65 8.99 7.53 4.73
N TYR A 66 9.84 6.55 4.94
CA TYR A 66 10.11 5.49 3.97
C TYR A 66 9.91 4.13 4.63
N TYR A 67 9.37 3.16 3.90
CA TYR A 67 9.25 1.79 4.36
C TYR A 67 9.98 0.81 3.46
N PHE A 68 10.57 -0.22 4.06
CA PHE A 68 11.33 -1.25 3.37
C PHE A 68 10.41 -2.18 2.57
N THR A 69 10.77 -2.45 1.32
CA THR A 69 9.91 -3.20 0.38
C THR A 69 10.40 -4.59 0.03
N ARG A 70 11.53 -5.02 0.61
CA ARG A 70 12.18 -6.29 0.27
C ARG A 70 12.44 -7.19 1.47
N PRO A 71 11.40 -7.58 2.22
CA PRO A 71 11.56 -8.40 3.42
C PRO A 71 12.22 -9.76 3.12
N TRP A 72 12.07 -10.31 1.89
CA TRP A 72 12.72 -11.56 1.49
C TRP A 72 14.24 -11.49 1.34
N LYS A 73 14.82 -10.28 1.28
CA LYS A 73 16.28 -10.09 1.27
C LYS A 73 16.88 -9.91 2.65
N TRP A 74 16.04 -9.88 3.67
CA TRP A 74 16.44 -9.62 5.04
C TRP A 74 17.44 -10.64 5.55
N ASP A 75 17.13 -11.93 5.37
CA ASP A 75 17.97 -13.02 5.82
C ASP A 75 19.31 -13.06 5.08
N GLU A 76 19.31 -12.83 3.76
CA GLU A 76 20.52 -12.73 2.93
C GLU A 76 21.43 -11.60 3.47
N MET A 77 20.84 -10.41 3.72
CA MET A 77 21.60 -9.27 4.22
C MET A 77 22.17 -9.52 5.60
N ARG A 78 21.41 -10.13 6.51
CA ARG A 78 21.82 -10.44 7.88
C ARG A 78 22.88 -11.53 7.95
N ARG A 79 22.68 -12.65 7.27
CA ARG A 79 23.49 -13.86 7.43
C ARG A 79 24.75 -13.89 6.56
N GLU A 80 24.68 -13.28 5.38
CA GLU A 80 25.74 -13.37 4.39
C GLU A 80 26.51 -12.05 4.28
N ARG A 81 25.81 -10.95 4.05
CA ARG A 81 26.44 -9.71 3.65
C ARG A 81 27.00 -8.88 4.80
N PHE A 82 26.26 -8.78 5.91
CA PHE A 82 26.61 -7.95 7.06
C PHE A 82 26.87 -8.77 8.33
N ARG A 83 27.15 -10.04 8.15
CA ARG A 83 27.36 -10.97 9.26
C ARG A 83 28.42 -10.52 10.24
N ASP A 84 29.58 -10.16 9.74
CA ASP A 84 30.74 -9.83 10.56
C ASP A 84 30.59 -8.45 11.21
N GLU A 85 30.00 -7.48 10.49
CA GLU A 85 29.65 -6.18 11.06
C GLU A 85 28.64 -6.31 12.20
N LEU A 86 27.58 -7.14 12.03
CA LEU A 86 26.59 -7.40 13.08
C LEU A 86 27.24 -8.10 14.29
N LYS A 87 28.13 -9.07 14.09
CA LYS A 87 28.86 -9.71 15.17
C LYS A 87 29.73 -8.73 15.95
N ALA A 88 30.48 -7.90 15.25
CA ALA A 88 31.34 -6.91 15.86
C ALA A 88 30.57 -5.87 16.67
N ARG A 89 29.38 -5.46 16.17
CA ARG A 89 28.63 -4.35 16.74
C ARG A 89 27.59 -4.75 17.78
N ILE A 90 26.93 -5.89 17.60
CA ILE A 90 25.78 -6.33 18.40
C ILE A 90 26.07 -7.66 19.12
N GLY A 91 27.20 -8.30 18.83
CA GLY A 91 27.62 -9.57 19.42
C GLY A 91 26.91 -10.81 18.86
N LYS A 92 25.92 -10.67 17.98
CA LYS A 92 25.14 -11.79 17.43
C LYS A 92 24.63 -11.52 16.01
N VAL A 93 24.28 -12.60 15.31
CA VAL A 93 23.70 -12.58 13.94
C VAL A 93 22.24 -13.05 13.94
N SER A 94 21.76 -13.59 15.07
CA SER A 94 20.36 -14.00 15.25
C SER A 94 19.42 -12.80 15.18
N LYS A 95 18.12 -13.06 15.02
CA LYS A 95 17.11 -12.00 15.03
C LYS A 95 17.23 -11.14 16.26
N ASP A 96 17.39 -9.85 16.07
CA ASP A 96 17.58 -8.85 17.09
C ASP A 96 17.12 -7.50 16.57
N ASP A 97 16.32 -6.79 17.35
CA ASP A 97 15.69 -5.55 16.95
C ASP A 97 16.74 -4.46 16.62
N ARG A 98 17.88 -4.42 17.35
CA ARG A 98 19.02 -3.53 17.02
C ARG A 98 19.67 -3.92 15.68
N GLY A 99 19.83 -5.24 15.46
CA GLY A 99 20.33 -5.78 14.20
C GLY A 99 19.44 -5.42 13.02
N ASP A 100 18.15 -5.42 13.22
CA ASP A 100 17.18 -5.12 12.18
C ASP A 100 17.20 -3.62 11.84
N ALA A 101 17.26 -2.73 12.81
CA ALA A 101 17.44 -1.29 12.59
C ALA A 101 18.77 -0.98 11.87
N TYR A 102 19.87 -1.67 12.26
CA TYR A 102 21.18 -1.52 11.61
C TYR A 102 21.17 -2.00 10.15
N ILE A 103 20.52 -3.12 9.85
CA ILE A 103 20.39 -3.64 8.48
C ILE A 103 19.58 -2.71 7.59
N LEU A 104 18.57 -2.04 8.12
CA LEU A 104 17.83 -1.01 7.37
C LEU A 104 18.74 0.13 6.92
N TRP A 105 19.59 0.61 7.83
CA TRP A 105 20.59 1.62 7.47
C TRP A 105 21.53 1.11 6.37
N LYS A 106 22.10 -0.09 6.52
CA LYS A 106 22.96 -0.69 5.50
C LYS A 106 22.25 -0.88 4.16
N ALA A 107 20.99 -1.26 4.17
CA ALA A 107 20.16 -1.36 2.95
C ALA A 107 19.99 0.02 2.28
N CYS A 108 19.83 1.07 3.08
CA CYS A 108 19.73 2.44 2.58
C CYS A 108 21.04 2.88 1.94
N GLU A 109 22.19 2.71 2.62
CA GLU A 109 23.51 3.03 2.04
C GLU A 109 23.75 2.32 0.72
N LEU A 110 23.52 1.01 0.67
CA LEU A 110 23.66 0.22 -0.58
C LEU A 110 22.76 0.71 -1.70
N SER A 111 21.56 1.18 -1.36
CA SER A 111 20.60 1.69 -2.33
C SER A 111 21.03 3.04 -2.88
N LEU A 112 21.62 3.89 -2.03
CA LEU A 112 22.18 5.19 -2.41
C LEU A 112 23.39 5.02 -3.34
N ILE A 113 24.35 4.17 -2.98
CA ILE A 113 25.53 3.87 -3.80
C ILE A 113 25.12 3.39 -5.20
N LYS A 114 24.06 2.59 -5.30
CA LYS A 114 23.54 2.07 -6.57
C LYS A 114 22.54 2.98 -7.27
N ASN A 115 22.29 4.16 -6.74
CA ASN A 115 21.27 5.11 -7.20
C ASN A 115 19.90 4.45 -7.46
N ASN A 116 19.49 3.53 -6.57
CA ASN A 116 18.26 2.76 -6.71
C ASN A 116 17.46 2.65 -5.40
N THR A 117 17.46 3.69 -4.59
CA THR A 117 16.76 3.77 -3.29
C THR A 117 15.30 3.35 -3.40
N HIS A 118 14.63 3.73 -4.49
CA HIS A 118 13.25 3.36 -4.79
C HIS A 118 13.02 1.83 -4.90
N ARG A 119 14.06 1.03 -5.08
CA ARG A 119 13.96 -0.45 -5.12
C ARG A 119 13.84 -1.07 -3.74
N TYR A 120 14.40 -0.43 -2.73
CA TYR A 120 14.44 -0.95 -1.36
C TYR A 120 13.44 -0.24 -0.47
N PHE A 121 13.26 1.05 -0.67
CA PHE A 121 12.39 1.89 0.14
C PHE A 121 11.35 2.58 -0.72
N LYS A 122 10.14 2.70 -0.20
CA LYS A 122 9.08 3.50 -0.80
C LYS A 122 8.67 4.60 0.16
N PRO A 123 8.43 5.81 -0.35
CA PRO A 123 7.87 6.86 0.46
C PRO A 123 6.47 6.48 0.92
N LEU A 124 6.18 6.80 2.15
CA LEU A 124 4.85 6.73 2.74
C LEU A 124 4.22 8.11 2.67
N THR A 125 3.05 8.21 2.09
CA THR A 125 2.34 9.47 1.90
C THR A 125 1.14 9.56 2.82
N ILE A 126 0.59 10.77 2.99
CA ILE A 126 -0.65 10.98 3.73
C ILE A 126 -1.80 10.14 3.16
N ILE A 127 -1.81 9.95 1.83
CA ILE A 127 -2.79 9.10 1.16
C ILE A 127 -2.67 7.64 1.61
N ASP A 128 -1.44 7.15 1.79
CA ASP A 128 -1.20 5.78 2.25
C ASP A 128 -1.71 5.58 3.69
N VAL A 129 -1.39 6.50 4.61
CA VAL A 129 -1.78 6.36 6.03
C VAL A 129 -3.26 6.60 6.27
N GLU A 130 -3.91 7.41 5.46
CA GLU A 130 -5.33 7.72 5.60
C GLU A 130 -6.24 6.69 4.90
N LEU A 131 -5.88 6.23 3.70
CA LEU A 131 -6.75 5.35 2.91
C LEU A 131 -6.44 3.86 3.05
N LYS A 132 -5.20 3.45 3.26
CA LYS A 132 -4.90 2.02 3.41
C LYS A 132 -5.65 1.36 4.57
N PRO A 133 -5.80 1.98 5.76
CA PRO A 133 -6.61 1.45 6.84
C PRO A 133 -8.06 1.20 6.44
N LEU A 134 -8.68 2.18 5.78
CA LEU A 134 -10.06 2.07 5.33
C LEU A 134 -10.24 0.98 4.28
N LEU A 135 -9.32 0.92 3.31
CA LEU A 135 -9.29 -0.13 2.30
C LEU A 135 -9.06 -1.53 2.91
N MET A 136 -8.30 -1.64 3.99
CA MET A 136 -8.13 -2.91 4.72
C MET A 136 -9.39 -3.29 5.49
N LYS A 137 -10.05 -2.33 6.16
CA LYS A 137 -11.35 -2.51 6.83
C LYS A 137 -12.39 -3.04 5.84
N GLU A 138 -12.56 -2.37 4.69
CA GLU A 138 -13.48 -2.80 3.63
C GLU A 138 -13.18 -4.22 3.14
N GLN A 139 -11.91 -4.57 2.93
CA GLN A 139 -11.52 -5.92 2.51
C GLN A 139 -11.84 -7.00 3.54
N MET A 140 -11.65 -6.71 4.83
CA MET A 140 -12.00 -7.65 5.90
C MET A 140 -13.51 -7.88 5.94
N LEU A 141 -14.31 -6.81 5.89
CA LEU A 141 -15.76 -6.88 5.85
C LEU A 141 -16.25 -7.66 4.62
N TYR A 142 -15.73 -7.35 3.46
CA TYR A 142 -16.07 -8.05 2.22
C TYR A 142 -15.71 -9.55 2.26
N LYS A 143 -14.56 -9.92 2.82
CA LYS A 143 -14.20 -11.33 3.00
C LYS A 143 -15.17 -12.04 3.94
N ASN A 144 -15.58 -11.39 5.02
CA ASN A 144 -16.56 -11.95 5.96
C ASN A 144 -17.92 -12.11 5.27
N LEU A 145 -18.37 -11.12 4.52
CA LEU A 145 -19.58 -11.22 3.71
C LEU A 145 -19.54 -12.42 2.75
N GLN A 146 -18.42 -12.62 2.04
CA GLN A 146 -18.26 -13.77 1.15
C GLN A 146 -18.32 -15.12 1.90
N ARG A 147 -17.71 -15.18 3.08
CA ARG A 147 -17.77 -16.40 3.93
C ARG A 147 -19.20 -16.70 4.36
N VAL A 148 -19.93 -15.69 4.84
CA VAL A 148 -21.33 -15.86 5.27
C VAL A 148 -22.23 -16.23 4.10
N ARG A 149 -22.07 -15.60 2.92
CA ARG A 149 -22.79 -16.00 1.70
C ARG A 149 -22.51 -17.46 1.28
N ASN A 150 -21.26 -17.90 1.38
CA ASN A 150 -20.90 -19.29 1.08
C ASN A 150 -21.55 -20.26 2.08
N THR A 151 -21.71 -19.86 3.35
CA THR A 151 -22.41 -20.65 4.36
C THR A 151 -23.90 -20.80 4.01
N SER A 152 -24.55 -19.79 3.44
CA SER A 152 -25.95 -19.91 3.02
C SER A 152 -26.15 -20.91 1.87
N ILE A 153 -25.15 -21.13 1.03
CA ILE A 153 -25.21 -22.12 -0.07
C ILE A 153 -25.36 -23.56 0.47
N ILE A 154 -24.85 -23.85 1.67
CA ILE A 154 -24.95 -25.13 2.31
C ILE A 154 -26.24 -25.29 3.18
N GLY A 155 -27.21 -24.40 3.00
CA GLY A 155 -28.54 -24.50 3.62
C GLY A 155 -28.66 -23.91 5.02
N ILE A 156 -27.67 -23.20 5.54
CA ILE A 156 -27.76 -22.52 6.83
C ILE A 156 -28.36 -21.11 6.59
N ASP A 157 -29.45 -20.80 7.32
CA ASP A 157 -30.04 -19.45 7.26
C ASP A 157 -29.14 -18.41 7.94
N VAL A 158 -28.60 -17.54 7.15
CA VAL A 158 -27.73 -16.42 7.57
C VAL A 158 -28.21 -15.08 6.99
N GLY A 159 -29.46 -15.00 6.53
CA GLY A 159 -29.97 -13.86 5.78
C GLY A 159 -29.80 -12.53 6.49
N SER A 160 -30.09 -12.45 7.79
CA SER A 160 -29.88 -11.24 8.61
C SER A 160 -28.42 -10.83 8.70
N ASN A 161 -27.50 -11.79 8.84
CA ASN A 161 -26.06 -11.52 8.91
C ASN A 161 -25.51 -11.05 7.57
N VAL A 162 -26.02 -11.56 6.45
CA VAL A 162 -25.66 -11.10 5.10
C VAL A 162 -26.00 -9.65 4.94
N ARG A 163 -27.25 -9.23 5.28
CA ARG A 163 -27.71 -7.85 5.16
C ARG A 163 -26.87 -6.88 6.00
N ILE A 164 -26.60 -7.21 7.26
CA ILE A 164 -25.76 -6.39 8.13
C ILE A 164 -24.35 -6.19 7.53
N LEU A 165 -23.75 -7.27 7.04
CA LEU A 165 -22.42 -7.18 6.44
C LEU A 165 -22.41 -6.40 5.10
N GLU A 166 -23.49 -6.48 4.32
CA GLU A 166 -23.64 -5.66 3.11
C GLU A 166 -23.70 -4.16 3.44
N GLU A 167 -24.50 -3.77 4.42
CA GLU A 167 -24.57 -2.40 4.93
C GLU A 167 -23.18 -1.93 5.43
N MET A 168 -22.51 -2.72 6.26
CA MET A 168 -21.16 -2.40 6.75
C MET A 168 -20.13 -2.23 5.64
N VAL A 169 -20.19 -3.06 4.57
CA VAL A 169 -19.31 -2.94 3.41
C VAL A 169 -19.59 -1.65 2.65
N GLU A 170 -20.86 -1.31 2.47
CA GLU A 170 -21.28 -0.09 1.78
C GLU A 170 -20.86 1.17 2.56
N ASP A 171 -21.05 1.19 3.86
CA ASP A 171 -20.60 2.29 4.72
C ASP A 171 -19.08 2.46 4.69
N ALA A 172 -18.33 1.35 4.73
CA ALA A 172 -16.88 1.39 4.59
C ALA A 172 -16.44 1.96 3.22
N ARG A 173 -17.18 1.68 2.14
CA ARG A 173 -16.93 2.25 0.82
C ARG A 173 -17.24 3.74 0.76
N ARG A 174 -18.34 4.19 1.38
CA ARG A 174 -18.67 5.62 1.51
C ARG A 174 -17.55 6.34 2.25
N GLU A 175 -17.08 5.80 3.38
CA GLU A 175 -15.97 6.36 4.15
C GLU A 175 -14.69 6.51 3.31
N ILE A 176 -14.37 5.50 2.48
CA ILE A 176 -13.25 5.54 1.53
C ILE A 176 -13.42 6.67 0.52
N VAL A 177 -14.60 6.81 -0.06
CA VAL A 177 -14.90 7.83 -1.07
C VAL A 177 -14.79 9.24 -0.47
N ASP A 178 -15.41 9.48 0.68
CA ASP A 178 -15.36 10.76 1.36
C ASP A 178 -13.93 11.18 1.72
N LYS A 179 -13.12 10.22 2.15
CA LYS A 179 -11.70 10.46 2.43
C LYS A 179 -10.91 10.69 1.14
N ALA A 180 -11.13 9.90 0.10
CA ALA A 180 -10.44 10.03 -1.18
C ALA A 180 -10.67 11.39 -1.84
N ILE A 181 -11.91 11.89 -1.80
CA ILE A 181 -12.26 13.23 -2.31
C ILE A 181 -11.43 14.34 -1.61
N LYS A 182 -11.19 14.18 -0.31
CA LYS A 182 -10.47 15.19 0.50
C LYS A 182 -8.95 15.17 0.29
N ILE A 183 -8.36 14.00 0.04
CA ILE A 183 -6.90 13.85 0.11
C ILE A 183 -6.23 13.42 -1.19
N ILE A 184 -6.96 12.84 -2.15
CA ILE A 184 -6.38 12.53 -3.46
C ILE A 184 -6.55 13.74 -4.38
N PRO A 185 -5.46 14.37 -4.82
CA PRO A 185 -5.56 15.50 -5.74
C PRO A 185 -6.33 15.13 -7.00
N ARG A 186 -7.28 16.00 -7.39
CA ARG A 186 -8.07 15.86 -8.62
C ARG A 186 -8.88 14.53 -8.70
N PHE A 187 -9.20 13.92 -7.56
CA PHE A 187 -9.95 12.66 -7.51
C PHE A 187 -11.27 12.75 -8.28
N ILE A 188 -12.02 13.83 -8.07
CA ILE A 188 -13.31 14.05 -8.74
C ILE A 188 -13.12 14.27 -10.24
N ASP A 189 -12.07 14.97 -10.67
CA ASP A 189 -11.80 15.18 -12.11
C ASP A 189 -11.52 13.83 -12.81
N ILE A 190 -10.76 12.95 -12.16
CA ILE A 190 -10.50 11.60 -12.67
C ILE A 190 -11.80 10.81 -12.74
N ALA A 191 -12.62 10.86 -11.69
CA ALA A 191 -13.90 10.15 -11.63
C ALA A 191 -14.84 10.61 -12.75
N ASN A 192 -15.02 11.92 -12.90
CA ASN A 192 -15.85 12.51 -13.95
C ASN A 192 -15.36 12.13 -15.35
N SER A 193 -14.05 12.11 -15.58
CA SER A 193 -13.45 11.67 -16.85
C SER A 193 -13.70 10.18 -17.17
N LEU A 194 -14.04 9.38 -16.16
CA LEU A 194 -14.46 7.99 -16.30
C LEU A 194 -15.98 7.82 -16.36
N GLY A 195 -16.75 8.92 -16.34
CA GLY A 195 -18.20 8.91 -16.34
C GLY A 195 -18.84 8.57 -15.00
N LEU A 196 -18.08 8.68 -13.89
CA LEU A 196 -18.58 8.42 -12.54
C LEU A 196 -19.04 9.72 -11.89
N ASP A 197 -20.10 9.62 -11.09
CA ASP A 197 -20.60 10.69 -10.23
C ASP A 197 -20.58 10.25 -8.75
N ARG A 198 -21.00 11.12 -7.85
CA ARG A 198 -20.95 10.86 -6.40
C ARG A 198 -21.83 9.71 -5.92
N SER A 199 -22.83 9.32 -6.69
CA SER A 199 -23.70 8.18 -6.36
C SER A 199 -23.05 6.84 -6.64
N ASP A 200 -22.00 6.82 -7.46
CA ASP A 200 -21.28 5.61 -7.89
C ASP A 200 -20.30 5.12 -6.83
N VAL A 201 -20.74 4.95 -5.58
CA VAL A 201 -19.89 4.64 -4.42
C VAL A 201 -18.94 3.46 -4.69
N ASN A 202 -19.43 2.38 -5.32
CA ASN A 202 -18.62 1.21 -5.64
C ASN A 202 -17.50 1.52 -6.64
N GLY A 203 -17.83 2.25 -7.71
CA GLY A 203 -16.86 2.68 -8.72
C GLY A 203 -15.81 3.62 -8.14
N LEU A 204 -16.24 4.59 -7.34
CA LEU A 204 -15.36 5.55 -6.66
C LEU A 204 -14.44 4.87 -5.64
N ALA A 205 -14.95 3.94 -4.82
CA ALA A 205 -14.12 3.15 -3.91
C ALA A 205 -13.11 2.26 -4.67
N GLY A 206 -13.53 1.71 -5.82
CA GLY A 206 -12.65 0.98 -6.74
C GLY A 206 -11.53 1.88 -7.29
N LEU A 207 -11.86 3.09 -7.73
CA LEU A 207 -10.90 4.09 -8.20
C LEU A 207 -9.92 4.47 -7.09
N ALA A 208 -10.41 4.78 -5.90
CA ALA A 208 -9.56 5.11 -4.73
C ALA A 208 -8.56 3.98 -4.42
N GLY A 209 -9.04 2.74 -4.37
CA GLY A 209 -8.18 1.57 -4.14
C GLY A 209 -7.10 1.40 -5.22
N LEU A 210 -7.43 1.62 -6.49
CA LEU A 210 -6.45 1.59 -7.56
C LEU A 210 -5.42 2.70 -7.44
N LEU A 211 -5.83 3.93 -7.14
CA LEU A 211 -4.93 5.07 -7.00
C LEU A 211 -3.96 4.90 -5.82
N VAL A 212 -4.39 4.25 -4.74
CA VAL A 212 -3.54 3.96 -3.58
C VAL A 212 -2.54 2.84 -3.84
N TYR A 213 -2.96 1.76 -4.50
CA TYR A 213 -2.13 0.56 -4.62
C TYR A 213 -1.35 0.46 -5.93
N ASP A 214 -1.94 0.89 -7.04
CA ASP A 214 -1.25 0.92 -8.33
C ASP A 214 -0.58 2.27 -8.54
N LYS A 215 0.66 2.38 -8.12
CA LYS A 215 1.48 3.59 -8.28
C LYS A 215 2.28 3.62 -9.60
N PHE A 216 2.03 2.68 -10.51
CA PHE A 216 2.77 2.64 -11.76
C PHE A 216 2.27 3.68 -12.77
N THR A 217 3.22 4.35 -13.39
CA THR A 217 3.00 5.31 -14.49
C THR A 217 2.99 4.64 -15.86
N SER A 218 3.41 3.38 -15.92
CA SER A 218 3.50 2.60 -17.14
C SER A 218 2.36 1.58 -17.23
N TYR A 219 1.55 1.67 -18.28
CA TYR A 219 0.48 0.72 -18.56
C TYR A 219 0.96 -0.74 -18.55
N ARG A 220 2.15 -1.02 -19.12
CA ARG A 220 2.75 -2.37 -19.10
C ARG A 220 3.05 -2.87 -17.69
N LYS A 221 3.54 -1.99 -16.79
CA LYS A 221 3.80 -2.35 -15.39
C LYS A 221 2.50 -2.61 -14.64
N SER A 222 1.48 -1.76 -14.83
CA SER A 222 0.15 -1.94 -14.23
C SER A 222 -0.53 -3.23 -14.70
N ILE A 223 -0.50 -3.54 -15.99
CA ILE A 223 -1.02 -4.81 -16.53
C ILE A 223 -0.37 -6.02 -15.85
N ASN A 224 0.96 -6.00 -15.71
CA ASN A 224 1.68 -7.10 -15.06
C ASN A 224 1.33 -7.21 -13.57
N TYR A 225 1.24 -6.09 -12.88
CA TYR A 225 0.90 -6.03 -11.46
C TYR A 225 -0.51 -6.53 -11.16
N LEU A 226 -1.46 -6.26 -12.06
CA LEU A 226 -2.86 -6.67 -11.96
C LEU A 226 -3.15 -8.03 -12.59
N GLY A 227 -2.17 -8.69 -13.21
CA GLY A 227 -2.36 -10.00 -13.82
C GLY A 227 -3.23 -9.99 -15.08
N LEU A 228 -3.28 -8.86 -15.80
CA LEU A 228 -4.12 -8.68 -17.01
C LEU A 228 -3.40 -9.03 -18.32
N PHE A 229 -2.28 -9.72 -18.28
CA PHE A 229 -1.58 -10.20 -19.48
C PHE A 229 -2.28 -11.41 -20.10
N LYS A 230 -2.21 -11.54 -21.42
CA LYS A 230 -2.63 -12.77 -22.09
C LYS A 230 -1.71 -13.90 -21.68
N ALA A 231 -2.25 -14.98 -21.13
CA ALA A 231 -1.49 -16.19 -20.92
C ALA A 231 -0.96 -16.67 -22.30
N LYS A 232 0.35 -16.65 -22.49
CA LYS A 232 0.98 -17.32 -23.62
C LYS A 232 1.22 -18.79 -23.21
N GLY A 233 0.52 -19.69 -23.86
CA GLY A 233 0.79 -21.11 -23.79
C GLY A 233 0.04 -21.89 -22.72
N ARG A 234 -0.04 -23.20 -22.90
CA ARG A 234 -0.73 -24.19 -22.07
C ARG A 234 -0.22 -24.35 -20.64
N ASP A 235 0.93 -23.77 -20.33
CA ASP A 235 1.57 -23.90 -19.02
C ASP A 235 1.21 -22.70 -18.14
N GLY A 236 -0.04 -22.65 -17.71
CA GLY A 236 -0.56 -21.68 -16.73
C GLY A 236 0.16 -21.65 -15.37
N ARG A 237 1.36 -22.17 -15.29
CA ARG A 237 2.24 -22.22 -14.13
C ARG A 237 3.32 -21.12 -14.11
N GLY A 238 3.14 -20.09 -14.89
CA GLY A 238 3.98 -18.90 -14.74
C GLY A 238 3.70 -18.23 -13.40
N ASN A 239 4.53 -18.48 -12.41
CA ASN A 239 4.50 -17.96 -11.04
C ASN A 239 4.63 -16.42 -10.92
N LYS A 240 4.00 -15.64 -11.79
CA LYS A 240 3.93 -14.19 -11.61
C LYS A 240 2.82 -13.89 -10.60
N LYS A 241 3.24 -13.70 -9.35
CA LYS A 241 2.38 -13.21 -8.27
C LYS A 241 1.81 -11.84 -8.67
N TYR A 242 0.55 -11.80 -9.05
CA TYR A 242 -0.20 -10.56 -9.26
C TYR A 242 -1.04 -10.22 -8.04
N SER A 243 -1.39 -8.96 -7.89
CA SER A 243 -2.19 -8.50 -6.75
C SER A 243 -3.68 -8.70 -7.00
N ARG A 244 -4.22 -9.85 -6.59
CA ARG A 244 -5.68 -10.13 -6.60
C ARG A 244 -6.47 -9.04 -5.86
N LYS A 245 -5.89 -8.52 -4.78
CA LYS A 245 -6.46 -7.45 -3.99
C LYS A 245 -6.72 -6.20 -4.83
N VAL A 246 -5.74 -5.78 -5.61
CA VAL A 246 -5.83 -4.56 -6.43
C VAL A 246 -6.67 -4.81 -7.68
N GLN A 247 -6.59 -6.03 -8.25
CA GLN A 247 -7.45 -6.44 -9.36
C GLN A 247 -8.94 -6.34 -9.01
N ARG A 248 -9.33 -6.67 -7.77
CA ARG A 248 -10.71 -6.52 -7.29
C ARG A 248 -11.19 -5.07 -7.40
N TYR A 249 -10.39 -4.08 -7.03
CA TYR A 249 -10.77 -2.67 -7.16
C TYR A 249 -10.95 -2.26 -8.62
N LEU A 250 -10.12 -2.76 -9.52
CA LEU A 250 -10.32 -2.53 -10.94
C LEU A 250 -11.62 -3.18 -11.45
N ILE A 251 -11.95 -4.38 -10.99
CA ILE A 251 -13.22 -5.05 -11.34
C ILE A 251 -14.41 -4.24 -10.82
N MET A 252 -14.38 -3.75 -9.58
CA MET A 252 -15.43 -2.90 -9.02
C MET A 252 -15.65 -1.64 -9.87
N LEU A 253 -14.58 -0.95 -10.22
CA LEU A 253 -14.63 0.23 -11.06
C LEU A 253 -15.19 -0.08 -12.45
N ALA A 254 -14.64 -1.08 -13.13
CA ALA A 254 -15.09 -1.46 -14.47
C ALA A 254 -16.56 -1.93 -14.50
N ASN A 255 -17.00 -2.65 -13.46
CA ASN A 255 -18.39 -3.07 -13.32
C ASN A 255 -19.33 -1.87 -13.22
N THR A 256 -19.00 -0.87 -12.40
CA THR A 256 -19.81 0.36 -12.29
C THR A 256 -19.88 1.10 -13.62
N ILE A 257 -18.77 1.23 -14.34
CA ILE A 257 -18.73 1.89 -15.65
C ILE A 257 -19.61 1.14 -16.67
N LEU A 258 -19.53 -0.19 -16.72
CA LEU A 258 -20.36 -1.02 -17.61
C LEU A 258 -21.85 -0.89 -17.28
N CYS A 259 -22.23 -0.94 -16.00
CA CYS A 259 -23.61 -0.76 -15.58
C CYS A 259 -24.17 0.61 -16.00
N LYS A 260 -23.39 1.68 -15.87
CA LYS A 260 -23.79 3.02 -16.34
C LYS A 260 -23.98 3.09 -17.86
N ASN A 261 -23.23 2.31 -18.58
CA ASN A 261 -23.37 2.20 -20.05
C ASN A 261 -24.51 1.26 -20.47
N GLY A 262 -25.33 0.75 -19.54
CA GLY A 262 -26.42 -0.18 -19.80
C GLY A 262 -25.99 -1.64 -20.01
N GLU A 263 -24.73 -1.97 -19.72
CA GLU A 263 -24.20 -3.32 -19.89
C GLU A 263 -24.26 -4.12 -18.57
N ALA A 264 -25.31 -4.94 -18.41
CA ALA A 264 -25.48 -5.82 -17.22
C ALA A 264 -24.67 -7.13 -17.38
N ARG A 265 -23.35 -7.05 -17.42
CA ARG A 265 -22.45 -8.21 -17.53
C ARG A 265 -21.20 -8.07 -16.69
N ILE A 266 -20.58 -9.20 -16.38
CA ILE A 266 -19.28 -9.21 -15.69
C ILE A 266 -18.20 -8.64 -16.61
N PRO A 267 -17.32 -7.73 -16.11
CA PRO A 267 -16.21 -7.17 -16.88
C PRO A 267 -15.27 -8.26 -17.41
N ARG A 268 -15.00 -8.23 -18.71
CA ARG A 268 -14.01 -9.09 -19.35
C ARG A 268 -12.61 -8.48 -19.23
N TYR A 269 -11.57 -9.24 -19.49
CA TYR A 269 -10.18 -8.76 -19.49
C TYR A 269 -9.95 -7.54 -20.41
N ARG A 270 -10.70 -7.46 -21.52
CA ARG A 270 -10.64 -6.31 -22.43
C ARG A 270 -11.14 -5.05 -21.73
N ASP A 271 -12.29 -5.11 -21.08
CA ASP A 271 -12.90 -3.97 -20.38
C ASP A 271 -11.97 -3.47 -19.27
N LEU A 272 -11.39 -4.39 -18.48
CA LEU A 272 -10.42 -4.07 -17.42
C LEU A 272 -9.18 -3.36 -17.99
N ARG A 273 -8.69 -3.77 -19.14
CA ARG A 273 -7.54 -3.13 -19.80
C ARG A 273 -7.87 -1.75 -20.33
N GLU A 274 -9.05 -1.56 -20.89
CA GLU A 274 -9.52 -0.26 -21.38
C GLU A 274 -9.67 0.75 -20.26
N VAL A 275 -10.30 0.37 -19.15
CA VAL A 275 -10.42 1.20 -17.96
C VAL A 275 -9.04 1.53 -17.36
N LEU A 276 -8.16 0.53 -17.23
CA LEU A 276 -6.82 0.73 -16.72
C LEU A 276 -6.01 1.68 -17.62
N LYS A 277 -6.11 1.56 -18.93
CA LYS A 277 -5.45 2.46 -19.89
C LYS A 277 -5.90 3.89 -19.68
N LYS A 278 -7.22 4.15 -19.60
CA LYS A 278 -7.77 5.47 -19.33
C LYS A 278 -7.19 6.07 -18.02
N ILE A 279 -7.12 5.29 -16.94
CA ILE A 279 -6.57 5.75 -15.66
C ILE A 279 -5.09 6.13 -15.78
N VAL A 280 -4.29 5.30 -16.46
CA VAL A 280 -2.86 5.58 -16.67
C VAL A 280 -2.66 6.83 -17.51
N ASP A 281 -3.46 7.02 -18.55
CA ASP A 281 -3.38 8.18 -19.44
C ASP A 281 -3.85 9.45 -18.70
N LEU A 282 -4.92 9.39 -17.91
CA LEU A 282 -5.37 10.49 -17.03
C LEU A 282 -4.31 10.88 -16.01
N ARG A 283 -3.66 9.93 -15.35
CA ARG A 283 -2.55 10.22 -14.44
C ARG A 283 -1.42 10.97 -15.12
N LYS A 284 -1.05 10.58 -16.34
CA LYS A 284 0.00 11.25 -17.10
C LYS A 284 -0.39 12.67 -17.48
N SER A 285 -1.59 12.85 -18.05
CA SER A 285 -2.08 14.17 -18.47
C SER A 285 -2.25 15.16 -17.31
N MET A 286 -2.54 14.63 -16.12
CA MET A 286 -2.71 15.44 -14.90
C MET A 286 -1.41 15.69 -14.12
N GLY A 287 -0.26 15.21 -14.62
CA GLY A 287 1.03 15.33 -13.93
C GLY A 287 1.12 14.49 -12.65
N LEU A 288 0.20 13.53 -12.48
CA LEU A 288 0.17 12.60 -11.34
C LEU A 288 1.08 11.37 -11.59
N ALA A 289 1.90 11.45 -12.62
CA ALA A 289 2.85 10.44 -13.03
C ALA A 289 4.18 10.66 -12.28
N GLY A 290 4.46 9.83 -11.31
CA GLY A 290 5.70 9.85 -10.50
C GLY A 290 5.48 9.12 -9.19
N ASP A 291 6.55 8.76 -8.50
CA ASP A 291 6.52 7.92 -7.29
C ASP A 291 5.84 8.57 -6.05
N GLY A 292 5.00 9.56 -6.25
CA GLY A 292 4.19 10.21 -5.23
C GLY A 292 3.12 11.09 -5.84
N LEU A 293 1.86 10.82 -5.52
CA LEU A 293 0.80 11.79 -5.65
C LEU A 293 1.20 13.05 -4.83
N GLY A 294 1.83 14.02 -5.48
CA GLY A 294 1.96 15.36 -4.91
C GLY A 294 3.21 15.71 -4.10
N TYR A 295 4.31 14.95 -4.15
CA TYR A 295 5.59 15.48 -3.67
C TYR A 295 6.48 15.89 -4.86
N LYS A 296 6.43 17.19 -5.23
CA LYS A 296 7.62 17.87 -5.72
C LYS A 296 8.47 18.16 -4.49
N PRO A 297 9.80 17.89 -4.55
CA PRO A 297 10.72 18.25 -3.49
C PRO A 297 10.72 19.76 -3.24
#